data_88c5c426a0f2570abfe2cf2938b23a3d
#
_entry.id   88c5c426a0f2570abfe2cf2938b23a3d
#
_cell.length_a   1.000
_cell.length_b   1.000
_cell.length_c   1.000
_cell.angle_alpha   90.00
_cell.angle_beta   90.00
_cell.angle_gamma   90.00
#
_symmetry.space_group_name_H-M   'P 1'
#
loop_
_entity.id
_entity.type
_entity.pdbx_description
1 polymer ?
#
loop_
_entity_poly.entity_id
_entity_poly.type
_entity_poly.pdbx_seq_one_letter_code
_entity_poly.pdbx_strand_id
1 'polypeptide(L)'
;MEIANVFEHISKDKFKSAANKLLGECFLLKKHKDTASDYNYILNNKDAFIEYFDILGYELIIDEQNGVIGLNNPSGTGRIHLKKIESILLLILRLLYIEKRKQLSQIDDVIIIADEIYDKYSMLKMNAKLDKTAMRNTLGMFQRYHLIGKLDSDMSNPDTRILIYPSILFAVTVSSLDDLYQSAKDKLDKYSIGGDSFGTNDSADNEETDEN
;
A
#
# COMPACT_ATOMS: atom_id res chain seq x y z
N MET A 1 -31.71 8.92 -12.17
CA MET A 1 -31.14 10.25 -12.53
C MET A 1 -30.42 10.03 -13.86
N GLU A 2 -30.73 10.79 -14.92
CA GLU A 2 -30.12 10.55 -16.24
C GLU A 2 -28.65 10.92 -16.21
N ILE A 3 -27.78 9.98 -16.54
CA ILE A 3 -26.30 10.10 -16.63
C ILE A 3 -25.86 11.35 -17.41
N ALA A 4 -26.66 11.78 -18.40
CA ALA A 4 -26.38 12.93 -19.25
C ALA A 4 -26.22 14.26 -18.49
N ASN A 5 -27.01 14.49 -17.42
CA ASN A 5 -27.03 15.78 -16.71
C ASN A 5 -25.82 16.03 -15.81
N VAL A 6 -25.14 14.98 -15.35
CA VAL A 6 -24.01 15.11 -14.40
C VAL A 6 -22.74 15.58 -15.08
N PHE A 7 -22.61 15.34 -16.40
CA PHE A 7 -21.43 15.68 -17.19
C PHE A 7 -21.54 17.00 -17.98
N GLU A 8 -22.70 17.68 -17.99
CA GLU A 8 -22.91 18.88 -18.81
C GLU A 8 -22.00 20.07 -18.50
N HIS A 9 -21.57 20.20 -17.24
CA HIS A 9 -20.73 21.32 -16.78
C HIS A 9 -19.28 20.94 -16.51
N ILE A 10 -18.89 19.72 -16.84
CA ILE A 10 -17.57 19.16 -16.49
C ILE A 10 -16.62 19.27 -17.70
N SER A 11 -15.42 19.81 -17.47
CA SER A 11 -14.35 19.74 -18.46
C SER A 11 -13.93 18.29 -18.72
N LYS A 12 -14.25 17.77 -19.91
CA LYS A 12 -13.96 16.38 -20.29
C LYS A 12 -12.47 16.04 -20.19
N ASP A 13 -11.59 16.97 -20.53
CA ASP A 13 -10.14 16.71 -20.51
C ASP A 13 -9.60 16.65 -19.08
N LYS A 14 -10.05 17.55 -18.21
CA LYS A 14 -9.70 17.49 -16.78
C LYS A 14 -10.27 16.24 -16.11
N PHE A 15 -11.51 15.86 -16.45
CA PHE A 15 -12.13 14.66 -15.94
C PHE A 15 -11.32 13.40 -16.32
N LYS A 16 -10.98 13.24 -17.61
CA LYS A 16 -10.17 12.12 -18.10
C LYS A 16 -8.80 12.09 -17.42
N SER A 17 -8.14 13.24 -17.28
CA SER A 17 -6.84 13.33 -16.64
C SER A 17 -6.89 12.86 -15.19
N ALA A 18 -7.83 13.39 -14.40
CA ALA A 18 -7.99 13.05 -13.00
C ALA A 18 -8.42 11.58 -12.79
N ALA A 19 -9.35 11.08 -13.63
CA ALA A 19 -9.80 9.69 -13.59
C ALA A 19 -8.66 8.71 -13.90
N ASN A 20 -7.89 8.96 -14.97
CA ASN A 20 -6.75 8.12 -15.34
C ASN A 20 -5.65 8.15 -14.28
N LYS A 21 -5.40 9.31 -13.68
CA LYS A 21 -4.42 9.44 -12.61
C LYS A 21 -4.83 8.61 -11.39
N LEU A 22 -6.09 8.71 -10.98
CA LEU A 22 -6.61 7.92 -9.85
C LEU A 22 -6.56 6.41 -10.13
N LEU A 23 -6.87 5.97 -11.36
CA LEU A 23 -6.71 4.56 -11.78
C LEU A 23 -5.25 4.09 -11.76
N GLY A 24 -4.31 4.96 -12.12
CA GLY A 24 -2.88 4.62 -12.18
C GLY A 24 -2.16 4.67 -10.82
N GLU A 25 -2.59 5.54 -9.93
CA GLU A 25 -1.91 5.82 -8.66
C GLU A 25 -2.65 5.28 -7.42
N CYS A 26 -3.88 4.80 -7.58
CA CYS A 26 -4.79 4.29 -6.55
C CYS A 26 -5.26 5.34 -5.53
N PHE A 27 -4.42 6.29 -5.13
CA PHE A 27 -4.73 7.31 -4.14
C PHE A 27 -4.29 8.69 -4.58
N LEU A 28 -5.14 9.70 -4.32
CA LEU A 28 -4.81 11.11 -4.45
C LEU A 28 -4.88 11.77 -3.08
N LEU A 29 -3.90 12.63 -2.78
CA LEU A 29 -3.75 13.25 -1.48
C LEU A 29 -3.91 14.76 -1.58
N LYS A 30 -4.71 15.35 -0.70
CA LYS A 30 -4.95 16.79 -0.61
C LYS A 30 -3.67 17.61 -0.39
N LYS A 31 -2.76 17.08 0.46
CA LYS A 31 -1.51 17.75 0.83
C LYS A 31 -0.34 17.44 -0.11
N HIS A 32 -0.47 16.51 -1.06
CA HIS A 32 0.62 16.14 -1.96
C HIS A 32 0.61 17.02 -3.20
N LYS A 33 1.75 17.69 -3.50
CA LYS A 33 1.86 18.70 -4.57
C LYS A 33 1.39 18.20 -5.95
N ASP A 34 1.69 16.94 -6.27
CA ASP A 34 1.41 16.36 -7.58
C ASP A 34 -0.04 15.85 -7.72
N THR A 35 -0.79 15.74 -6.62
CA THR A 35 -2.16 15.21 -6.61
C THR A 35 -3.20 16.18 -6.07
N ALA A 36 -2.80 17.26 -5.40
CA ALA A 36 -3.72 18.22 -4.76
C ALA A 36 -4.71 18.86 -5.73
N SER A 37 -4.28 19.17 -6.96
CA SER A 37 -5.17 19.74 -7.98
C SER A 37 -6.25 18.76 -8.40
N ASP A 38 -5.88 17.50 -8.67
CA ASP A 38 -6.80 16.44 -9.08
C ASP A 38 -7.71 16.04 -7.92
N TYR A 39 -7.18 15.98 -6.68
CA TYR A 39 -7.97 15.77 -5.47
C TYR A 39 -9.11 16.79 -5.37
N ASN A 40 -8.79 18.08 -5.45
CA ASN A 40 -9.80 19.14 -5.36
C ASN A 40 -10.79 19.12 -6.54
N TYR A 41 -10.31 18.77 -7.74
CA TYR A 41 -11.17 18.65 -8.90
C TYR A 41 -12.18 17.50 -8.75
N ILE A 42 -11.73 16.33 -8.28
CA ILE A 42 -12.62 15.18 -8.01
C ILE A 42 -13.62 15.55 -6.92
N LEU A 43 -13.17 16.15 -5.81
CA LEU A 43 -14.03 16.52 -4.71
C LEU A 43 -15.16 17.48 -5.13
N ASN A 44 -14.83 18.47 -5.96
CA ASN A 44 -15.81 19.43 -6.48
C ASN A 44 -16.79 18.84 -7.50
N ASN A 45 -16.46 17.69 -8.10
CA ASN A 45 -17.27 17.02 -9.10
C ASN A 45 -17.58 15.57 -8.70
N LYS A 46 -17.66 15.31 -7.38
CA LYS A 46 -17.68 13.96 -6.80
C LYS A 46 -18.77 13.06 -7.39
N ASP A 47 -19.96 13.59 -7.63
CA ASP A 47 -21.11 12.80 -8.11
C ASP A 47 -20.84 12.20 -9.50
N ALA A 48 -20.18 12.96 -10.40
CA ALA A 48 -19.79 12.46 -11.71
C ALA A 48 -18.70 11.39 -11.64
N PHE A 49 -17.75 11.53 -10.70
CA PHE A 49 -16.71 10.53 -10.52
C PHE A 49 -17.26 9.26 -9.86
N ILE A 50 -18.17 9.38 -8.89
CA ILE A 50 -18.86 8.25 -8.28
C ILE A 50 -19.59 7.46 -9.36
N GLU A 51 -20.43 8.12 -10.17
CA GLU A 51 -21.22 7.48 -11.22
C GLU A 51 -20.32 6.80 -12.28
N TYR A 52 -19.24 7.47 -12.69
CA TYR A 52 -18.28 6.93 -13.65
C TYR A 52 -17.57 5.67 -13.13
N PHE A 53 -17.09 5.71 -11.90
CA PHE A 53 -16.37 4.59 -11.31
C PHE A 53 -17.29 3.44 -10.93
N ASP A 54 -18.53 3.71 -10.55
CA ASP A 54 -19.56 2.68 -10.31
C ASP A 54 -19.83 1.84 -11.56
N ILE A 55 -19.92 2.48 -12.74
CA ILE A 55 -20.05 1.77 -14.03
C ILE A 55 -18.88 0.79 -14.26
N LEU A 56 -17.68 1.13 -13.79
CA LEU A 56 -16.49 0.29 -13.89
C LEU A 56 -16.38 -0.74 -12.75
N GLY A 57 -17.33 -0.75 -11.83
CA GLY A 57 -17.33 -1.63 -10.65
C GLY A 57 -16.36 -1.21 -9.56
N TYR A 58 -15.97 0.08 -9.52
CA TYR A 58 -15.13 0.65 -8.46
C TYR A 58 -15.96 1.52 -7.53
N GLU A 59 -15.66 1.45 -6.26
CA GLU A 59 -16.14 2.37 -5.24
C GLU A 59 -15.15 3.51 -5.06
N LEU A 60 -15.62 4.76 -5.19
CA LEU A 60 -14.82 5.95 -4.91
C LEU A 60 -14.81 6.21 -3.41
N ILE A 61 -13.64 6.10 -2.78
CA ILE A 61 -13.41 6.45 -1.38
C ILE A 61 -13.07 7.93 -1.30
N ILE A 62 -13.82 8.69 -0.51
CA ILE A 62 -13.52 10.10 -0.21
C ILE A 62 -13.44 10.27 1.31
N ASP A 63 -12.23 10.48 1.80
CA ASP A 63 -11.96 10.81 3.21
C ASP A 63 -11.43 12.25 3.30
N GLU A 64 -12.35 13.19 3.48
CA GLU A 64 -11.99 14.61 3.57
C GLU A 64 -11.23 14.94 4.86
N GLN A 65 -11.45 14.19 5.94
CA GLN A 65 -10.78 14.39 7.22
C GLN A 65 -9.27 14.11 7.11
N ASN A 66 -8.91 13.03 6.45
CA ASN A 66 -7.52 12.67 6.20
C ASN A 66 -6.98 13.20 4.86
N GLY A 67 -7.85 13.79 4.04
CA GLY A 67 -7.49 14.35 2.73
C GLY A 67 -7.07 13.28 1.73
N VAL A 68 -7.79 12.17 1.66
CA VAL A 68 -7.53 11.03 0.77
C VAL A 68 -8.72 10.80 -0.15
N ILE A 69 -8.45 10.64 -1.43
CA ILE A 69 -9.37 10.03 -2.40
C ILE A 69 -8.72 8.76 -2.92
N GLY A 70 -9.48 7.66 -2.99
CA GLY A 70 -8.99 6.37 -3.44
C GLY A 70 -10.05 5.58 -4.20
N LEU A 71 -9.63 4.47 -4.80
CA LEU A 71 -10.52 3.50 -5.44
C LEU A 71 -10.44 2.17 -4.71
N ASN A 72 -11.61 1.58 -4.46
CA ASN A 72 -11.74 0.20 -4.04
C ASN A 72 -12.49 -0.58 -5.10
N ASN A 73 -12.00 -1.79 -5.44
CA ASN A 73 -12.75 -2.70 -6.28
C ASN A 73 -13.23 -3.87 -5.42
N PRO A 74 -14.53 -3.95 -5.08
CA PRO A 74 -15.08 -5.03 -4.26
C PRO A 74 -14.89 -6.42 -4.86
N SER A 75 -14.88 -6.53 -6.19
CA SER A 75 -14.63 -7.80 -6.89
C SER A 75 -13.19 -8.30 -6.78
N GLY A 76 -12.27 -7.45 -6.31
CA GLY A 76 -10.84 -7.77 -6.22
C GLY A 76 -10.10 -7.66 -7.56
N THR A 77 -10.78 -7.35 -8.66
CA THR A 77 -10.14 -7.12 -9.97
C THR A 77 -9.29 -5.86 -9.94
N GLY A 78 -8.16 -5.85 -10.64
CA GLY A 78 -7.25 -4.70 -10.68
C GLY A 78 -6.41 -4.47 -9.42
N ARG A 79 -6.45 -5.40 -8.45
CA ARG A 79 -5.59 -5.34 -7.26
C ARG A 79 -4.16 -5.73 -7.59
N ILE A 80 -3.21 -5.05 -6.97
CA ILE A 80 -1.79 -5.39 -7.09
C ILE A 80 -1.50 -6.62 -6.25
N HIS A 81 -0.91 -7.64 -6.87
CA HIS A 81 -0.43 -8.82 -6.15
C HIS A 81 0.91 -8.51 -5.48
N LEU A 82 0.87 -8.31 -4.17
CA LEU A 82 2.06 -8.08 -3.37
C LEU A 82 2.80 -9.39 -3.11
N LYS A 83 4.12 -9.36 -3.24
CA LYS A 83 4.99 -10.44 -2.76
C LYS A 83 4.96 -10.51 -1.23
N LYS A 84 5.38 -11.64 -0.67
CA LYS A 84 5.43 -11.88 0.78
C LYS A 84 6.08 -10.70 1.53
N ILE A 85 7.27 -10.28 1.09
CA ILE A 85 8.02 -9.18 1.71
C ILE A 85 7.29 -7.84 1.61
N GLU A 86 6.67 -7.56 0.47
CA GLU A 86 5.90 -6.33 0.22
C GLU A 86 4.67 -6.26 1.13
N SER A 87 3.96 -7.38 1.29
CA SER A 87 2.81 -7.48 2.20
C SER A 87 3.22 -7.25 3.65
N ILE A 88 4.34 -7.84 4.09
CA ILE A 88 4.87 -7.67 5.44
C ILE A 88 5.24 -6.20 5.70
N LEU A 89 5.96 -5.57 4.77
CA LEU A 89 6.36 -4.17 4.91
C LEU A 89 5.14 -3.22 4.90
N LEU A 90 4.11 -3.53 4.10
CA LEU A 90 2.87 -2.76 4.10
C LEU A 90 2.16 -2.83 5.48
N LEU A 91 2.11 -4.02 6.08
CA LEU A 91 1.53 -4.20 7.42
C LEU A 91 2.34 -3.49 8.51
N ILE A 92 3.68 -3.56 8.44
CA ILE A 92 4.59 -2.85 9.36
C ILE A 92 4.37 -1.34 9.27
N LEU A 93 4.34 -0.79 8.05
CA LEU A 93 4.11 0.65 7.86
C LEU A 93 2.74 1.08 8.40
N ARG A 94 1.69 0.29 8.16
CA ARG A 94 0.37 0.58 8.71
C ARG A 94 0.37 0.54 10.24
N LEU A 95 1.06 -0.43 10.85
CA LEU A 95 1.19 -0.52 12.30
C LEU A 95 1.92 0.70 12.87
N LEU A 96 3.07 1.07 12.30
CA LEU A 96 3.83 2.25 12.69
C LEU A 96 3.00 3.52 12.54
N TYR A 97 2.23 3.66 11.44
CA TYR A 97 1.31 4.78 11.27
C TYR A 97 0.31 4.89 12.41
N ILE A 98 -0.34 3.78 12.79
CA ILE A 98 -1.34 3.76 13.86
C ILE A 98 -0.70 4.05 15.23
N GLU A 99 0.48 3.47 15.51
CA GLU A 99 1.22 3.71 16.76
C GLU A 99 1.62 5.19 16.92
N LYS A 100 2.23 5.76 15.89
CA LYS A 100 2.64 7.18 15.90
C LYS A 100 1.43 8.12 15.93
N ARG A 101 0.37 7.80 15.21
CA ARG A 101 -0.84 8.63 15.14
C ARG A 101 -1.54 8.80 16.47
N LYS A 102 -1.45 7.83 17.39
CA LYS A 102 -1.99 7.94 18.74
C LYS A 102 -1.29 9.00 19.60
N GLN A 103 -0.05 9.32 19.26
CA GLN A 103 0.81 10.24 20.03
C GLN A 103 0.84 11.64 19.43
N LEU A 104 0.35 11.81 18.20
CA LEU A 104 0.40 13.05 17.44
C LEU A 104 -0.98 13.73 17.40
N SER A 105 -0.98 15.05 17.19
CA SER A 105 -2.22 15.76 16.84
C SER A 105 -2.71 15.38 15.45
N GLN A 106 -3.98 15.65 15.13
CA GLN A 106 -4.55 15.30 13.81
C GLN A 106 -3.88 16.02 12.63
N ILE A 107 -3.19 17.13 12.89
CA ILE A 107 -2.56 17.98 11.87
C ILE A 107 -1.15 17.50 11.54
N ASP A 108 -0.50 16.79 12.48
CA ASP A 108 0.90 16.41 12.34
C ASP A 108 1.09 15.27 11.33
N ASP A 109 2.16 15.35 10.58
CA ASP A 109 2.56 14.29 9.66
C ASP A 109 3.19 13.11 10.44
N VAL A 110 2.90 11.88 10.00
CA VAL A 110 3.49 10.68 10.60
C VAL A 110 4.82 10.39 9.94
N ILE A 111 5.91 10.69 10.64
CA ILE A 111 7.27 10.46 10.16
C ILE A 111 7.91 9.36 11.00
N ILE A 112 8.57 8.44 10.32
CA ILE A 112 9.37 7.36 10.89
C ILE A 112 10.79 7.41 10.33
N ILE A 113 11.73 6.70 10.96
CA ILE A 113 13.03 6.37 10.36
C ILE A 113 13.00 4.92 9.83
N ALA A 114 13.81 4.66 8.81
CA ALA A 114 13.85 3.34 8.17
C ALA A 114 14.23 2.22 9.16
N ASP A 115 15.03 2.53 10.17
CA ASP A 115 15.42 1.58 11.21
C ASP A 115 14.22 1.04 12.01
N GLU A 116 13.19 1.85 12.25
CA GLU A 116 11.94 1.38 12.89
C GLU A 116 11.25 0.26 12.08
N ILE A 117 11.41 0.24 10.76
CA ILE A 117 10.91 -0.85 9.92
C ILE A 117 11.74 -2.12 10.10
N TYR A 118 13.09 -1.99 10.14
CA TYR A 118 13.98 -3.10 10.39
C TYR A 118 13.75 -3.73 11.77
N ASP A 119 13.54 -2.90 12.79
CA ASP A 119 13.23 -3.35 14.15
C ASP A 119 11.94 -4.17 14.18
N LYS A 120 10.83 -3.64 13.62
CA LYS A 120 9.56 -4.36 13.54
C LYS A 120 9.68 -5.66 12.75
N TYR A 121 10.42 -5.63 11.62
CA TYR A 121 10.66 -6.84 10.83
C TYR A 121 11.46 -7.89 11.61
N SER A 122 12.49 -7.49 12.36
CA SER A 122 13.32 -8.40 13.14
C SER A 122 12.53 -9.12 14.25
N MET A 123 11.54 -8.43 14.85
CA MET A 123 10.64 -9.01 15.85
C MET A 123 9.81 -10.18 15.33
N LEU A 124 9.60 -10.25 14.00
CA LEU A 124 8.83 -11.33 13.37
C LEU A 124 9.60 -12.64 13.29
N LYS A 125 10.91 -12.65 13.65
CA LYS A 125 11.78 -13.84 13.63
C LYS A 125 11.72 -14.61 12.30
N MET A 126 11.63 -13.88 11.20
CA MET A 126 11.60 -14.47 9.85
C MET A 126 12.93 -15.11 9.53
N ASN A 127 12.92 -16.27 8.85
CA ASN A 127 14.13 -16.96 8.40
C ASN A 127 14.98 -16.15 7.44
N ALA A 128 14.36 -15.25 6.66
CA ALA A 128 15.04 -14.37 5.72
C ALA A 128 15.25 -12.99 6.34
N LYS A 129 16.48 -12.48 6.27
CA LYS A 129 16.78 -11.09 6.61
C LYS A 129 16.17 -10.15 5.54
N LEU A 130 15.69 -8.99 5.99
CA LEU A 130 15.28 -7.92 5.08
C LEU A 130 16.54 -7.30 4.44
N ASP A 131 16.74 -7.58 3.16
CA ASP A 131 17.85 -6.99 2.42
C ASP A 131 17.52 -5.55 1.97
N LYS A 132 18.57 -4.72 1.84
CA LYS A 132 18.46 -3.30 1.48
C LYS A 132 17.81 -3.09 0.10
N THR A 133 18.03 -3.99 -0.84
CA THR A 133 17.47 -3.89 -2.20
C THR A 133 15.97 -4.16 -2.20
N ALA A 134 15.54 -5.22 -1.50
CA ALA A 134 14.13 -5.53 -1.31
C ALA A 134 13.39 -4.39 -0.60
N MET A 135 13.98 -3.84 0.48
CA MET A 135 13.45 -2.68 1.20
C MET A 135 13.27 -1.49 0.25
N ARG A 136 14.33 -1.07 -0.44
CA ARG A 136 14.31 0.08 -1.37
C ARG A 136 13.27 -0.08 -2.47
N ASN A 137 13.22 -1.26 -3.11
CA ASN A 137 12.28 -1.53 -4.20
C ASN A 137 10.83 -1.49 -3.71
N THR A 138 10.56 -2.08 -2.55
CA THR A 138 9.21 -2.08 -1.94
C THR A 138 8.78 -0.68 -1.54
N LEU A 139 9.65 0.09 -0.89
CA LEU A 139 9.35 1.48 -0.54
C LEU A 139 9.16 2.36 -1.77
N GLY A 140 9.95 2.14 -2.85
CA GLY A 140 9.76 2.82 -4.13
C GLY A 140 8.40 2.54 -4.76
N MET A 141 7.93 1.31 -4.67
CA MET A 141 6.58 0.93 -5.10
C MET A 141 5.51 1.63 -4.24
N PHE A 142 5.64 1.62 -2.92
CA PHE A 142 4.67 2.28 -2.02
C PHE A 142 4.64 3.80 -2.20
N GLN A 143 5.77 4.41 -2.53
CA GLN A 143 5.83 5.83 -2.89
C GLN A 143 5.01 6.11 -4.15
N ARG A 144 5.10 5.26 -5.17
CA ARG A 144 4.35 5.41 -6.44
C ARG A 144 2.84 5.39 -6.22
N TYR A 145 2.37 4.63 -5.23
CA TYR A 145 0.94 4.55 -4.88
C TYR A 145 0.53 5.49 -3.76
N HIS A 146 1.35 6.50 -3.47
CA HIS A 146 1.07 7.51 -2.44
C HIS A 146 0.73 6.93 -1.06
N LEU A 147 1.38 5.83 -0.68
CA LEU A 147 1.30 5.27 0.67
C LEU A 147 2.35 5.89 1.58
N ILE A 148 3.48 6.27 1.01
CA ILE A 148 4.58 6.94 1.69
C ILE A 148 5.17 8.06 0.83
N GLY A 149 5.85 8.99 1.50
CA GLY A 149 6.75 9.96 0.88
C GLY A 149 8.15 9.82 1.48
N LYS A 150 9.16 10.13 0.71
CA LYS A 150 10.53 10.20 1.23
C LYS A 150 10.92 11.64 1.52
N LEU A 151 11.55 11.84 2.66
CA LEU A 151 12.09 13.14 3.07
C LEU A 151 13.58 13.24 2.76
N ASP A 152 14.26 12.11 2.64
CA ASP A 152 15.69 12.00 2.34
C ASP A 152 15.93 11.23 1.03
N SER A 153 17.10 11.39 0.41
CA SER A 153 17.39 10.83 -0.91
C SER A 153 17.67 9.34 -0.92
N ASP A 154 18.29 8.79 0.13
CA ASP A 154 18.69 7.39 0.22
C ASP A 154 17.75 6.57 1.10
N MET A 155 16.85 5.81 0.49
CA MET A 155 15.89 4.94 1.17
C MET A 155 16.52 3.68 1.81
N SER A 156 17.82 3.44 1.61
CA SER A 156 18.52 2.27 2.18
C SER A 156 19.30 2.59 3.45
N ASN A 157 19.41 3.86 3.82
CA ASN A 157 20.06 4.28 5.04
C ASN A 157 19.09 4.10 6.23
N PRO A 158 19.50 3.47 7.34
CA PRO A 158 18.68 3.32 8.55
C PRO A 158 18.08 4.62 9.08
N ASP A 159 18.82 5.72 8.99
CA ASP A 159 18.39 7.03 9.48
C ASP A 159 17.44 7.78 8.52
N THR A 160 17.13 7.20 7.35
CA THR A 160 16.25 7.83 6.36
C THR A 160 14.86 8.07 6.93
N ARG A 161 14.40 9.31 6.81
CA ARG A 161 13.06 9.71 7.23
C ARG A 161 12.04 9.40 6.14
N ILE A 162 10.98 8.75 6.55
CA ILE A 162 9.87 8.30 5.69
C ILE A 162 8.59 8.91 6.24
N LEU A 163 7.87 9.64 5.39
CA LEU A 163 6.54 10.14 5.68
C LEU A 163 5.53 9.04 5.33
N ILE A 164 4.67 8.64 6.26
CA ILE A 164 3.58 7.70 5.97
C ILE A 164 2.31 8.50 5.75
N TYR A 165 1.69 8.32 4.58
CA TYR A 165 0.45 9.01 4.25
C TYR A 165 -0.79 8.30 4.81
N PRO A 166 -1.90 9.04 5.07
CA PRO A 166 -3.16 8.46 5.54
C PRO A 166 -3.77 7.42 4.61
N SER A 167 -3.42 7.44 3.33
CA SER A 167 -3.81 6.41 2.33
C SER A 167 -3.44 4.99 2.74
N ILE A 168 -2.43 4.82 3.60
CA ILE A 168 -2.06 3.52 4.18
C ILE A 168 -3.24 2.84 4.90
N LEU A 169 -4.19 3.61 5.43
CA LEU A 169 -5.38 3.08 6.10
C LEU A 169 -6.35 2.39 5.14
N PHE A 170 -6.33 2.79 3.87
CA PHE A 170 -7.22 2.27 2.82
C PHE A 170 -6.55 1.18 1.97
N ALA A 171 -5.23 1.14 1.93
CA ALA A 171 -4.48 0.09 1.24
C ALA A 171 -4.69 -1.31 1.84
N VAL A 172 -5.03 -1.37 3.13
CA VAL A 172 -5.41 -2.58 3.85
C VAL A 172 -6.68 -2.29 4.62
N THR A 173 -7.80 -2.87 4.24
CA THR A 173 -9.07 -2.72 4.96
C THR A 173 -9.06 -3.58 6.22
N VAL A 174 -9.17 -2.95 7.37
CA VAL A 174 -9.35 -3.60 8.67
C VAL A 174 -10.32 -2.76 9.49
N SER A 175 -11.36 -3.39 10.02
CA SER A 175 -12.46 -2.70 10.70
C SER A 175 -12.09 -2.12 12.06
N SER A 176 -11.10 -2.69 12.74
CA SER A 176 -10.64 -2.21 14.04
C SER A 176 -9.14 -2.41 14.25
N LEU A 177 -8.60 -1.79 15.28
CA LEU A 177 -7.19 -1.91 15.67
C LEU A 177 -6.86 -3.34 16.15
N ASP A 178 -7.81 -3.98 16.80
CA ASP A 178 -7.66 -5.34 17.29
C ASP A 178 -7.70 -6.33 16.12
N ASP A 179 -8.60 -6.13 15.15
CA ASP A 179 -8.63 -6.89 13.90
C ASP A 179 -7.34 -6.71 13.11
N LEU A 180 -6.77 -5.50 13.13
CA LEU A 180 -5.48 -5.25 12.49
C LEU A 180 -4.36 -6.07 13.13
N TYR A 181 -4.29 -6.08 14.46
CA TYR A 181 -3.30 -6.85 15.21
C TYR A 181 -3.46 -8.35 14.98
N GLN A 182 -4.68 -8.86 15.06
CA GLN A 182 -4.96 -10.28 14.83
C GLN A 182 -4.70 -10.68 13.38
N SER A 183 -5.18 -9.90 12.41
CA SER A 183 -4.94 -10.17 10.97
C SER A 183 -3.45 -10.10 10.61
N ALA A 184 -2.71 -9.18 11.20
CA ALA A 184 -1.26 -9.11 11.00
C ALA A 184 -0.57 -10.34 11.61
N LYS A 185 -0.93 -10.69 12.85
CA LYS A 185 -0.40 -11.85 13.54
C LYS A 185 -0.71 -13.15 12.80
N ASP A 186 -1.96 -13.39 12.43
CA ASP A 186 -2.38 -14.60 11.72
C ASP A 186 -1.71 -14.75 10.35
N LYS A 187 -1.53 -13.63 9.62
CA LYS A 187 -0.80 -13.64 8.35
C LYS A 187 0.68 -13.89 8.55
N LEU A 188 1.27 -13.33 9.59
CA LEU A 188 2.68 -13.52 9.93
C LEU A 188 2.94 -14.94 10.43
N ASP A 189 2.07 -15.50 11.25
CA ASP A 189 2.15 -16.90 11.70
C ASP A 189 2.05 -17.86 10.50
N LYS A 190 1.14 -17.63 9.56
CA LYS A 190 1.07 -18.36 8.28
C LYS A 190 2.37 -18.31 7.48
N TYR A 191 3.01 -17.14 7.45
CA TYR A 191 4.27 -16.96 6.73
C TYR A 191 5.48 -17.56 7.48
N SER A 192 5.41 -17.68 8.81
CA SER A 192 6.47 -18.31 9.62
C SER A 192 6.42 -19.84 9.54
N ILE A 193 5.23 -20.44 9.50
CA ILE A 193 5.03 -21.91 9.44
C ILE A 193 5.29 -22.46 8.02
N GLY A 194 5.15 -21.66 6.97
CA GLY A 194 5.37 -22.09 5.58
C GLY A 194 6.84 -22.18 5.16
N GLY A 195 7.80 -21.97 6.08
CA GLY A 195 9.24 -22.01 5.79
C GLY A 195 9.91 -23.39 5.90
N ASP A 196 9.24 -24.39 6.49
CA ASP A 196 9.89 -25.68 6.83
C ASP A 196 9.61 -26.84 5.84
N SER A 197 8.99 -26.59 4.69
CA SER A 197 8.68 -27.66 3.71
C SER A 197 9.40 -27.54 2.36
N PHE A 198 10.62 -27.02 2.32
CA PHE A 198 11.48 -27.14 1.14
C PHE A 198 12.89 -27.60 1.57
N GLY A 199 13.11 -28.88 1.42
CA GLY A 199 14.46 -29.42 1.44
C GLY A 199 14.60 -30.72 2.20
N THR A 200 14.37 -31.84 1.55
CA THR A 200 15.27 -32.99 1.51
C THR A 200 14.71 -33.99 0.52
N ASN A 201 15.11 -33.86 -0.72
CA ASN A 201 15.28 -35.02 -1.60
C ASN A 201 16.73 -34.96 -2.05
N ASP A 202 17.60 -35.48 -1.21
CA ASP A 202 18.94 -35.84 -1.61
C ASP A 202 18.87 -37.18 -2.36
N SER A 203 19.27 -37.05 -3.56
CA SER A 203 19.78 -38.01 -4.54
C SER A 203 20.48 -39.23 -3.91
N ALA A 204 19.99 -40.39 -4.22
CA ALA A 204 20.76 -41.62 -4.22
C ALA A 204 21.45 -41.75 -5.57
N ASP A 205 22.72 -41.47 -5.61
CA ASP A 205 23.63 -41.87 -6.69
C ASP A 205 23.73 -43.38 -6.70
N ASN A 206 23.30 -44.00 -7.78
CA ASN A 206 23.67 -45.37 -8.13
C ASN A 206 24.82 -45.28 -9.13
N GLU A 207 26.02 -45.54 -8.64
CA GLU A 207 27.13 -46.00 -9.46
C GLU A 207 26.82 -47.40 -9.99
N GLU A 208 26.57 -47.56 -11.25
CA GLU A 208 26.74 -48.83 -11.96
C GLU A 208 28.05 -48.80 -12.74
N THR A 209 29.00 -49.57 -12.21
CA THR A 209 30.19 -50.02 -12.91
C THR A 209 29.79 -51.08 -13.94
N ASP A 210 30.01 -50.83 -15.18
CA ASP A 210 30.05 -51.89 -16.23
C ASP A 210 31.49 -52.13 -16.66
N GLU A 211 31.97 -53.31 -16.25
CA GLU A 211 33.06 -54.02 -16.92
C GLU A 211 32.48 -54.81 -18.14
N ASN A 212 32.94 -54.50 -19.33
CA ASN A 212 33.42 -55.43 -20.38
C ASN A 212 33.65 -54.69 -21.69
#